data_491dac42b5c3ede8a5f33168e2193d75
#
_entry.id   491dac42b5c3ede8a5f33168e2193d75
#
_cell.length_a   1.000
_cell.length_b   1.000
_cell.length_c   1.000
_cell.angle_alpha   90.00
_cell.angle_beta   90.00
_cell.angle_gamma   90.00
#
_symmetry.space_group_name_H-M   'P 1'
#
loop_
_entity.id
_entity.type
_entity.pdbx_description
1 polymer ?
#
loop_
_entity_poly.entity_id
_entity_poly.type
_entity_poly.pdbx_seq_one_letter_code
_entity_poly.pdbx_strand_id
1 'polypeptide(L)'
;RQRQMCIRDSKRIVGESGMGDRFLRRTFSTFQLTDDNKRAAAAARRYAEGFDAMLPQPGRQEPGRNGLFIAGPPGTGKTHLAAAIANHLIAQGKPVICMTMIDLLERIKRTYSTTGGSESDVLKIYKTVPLLVIDDIGKEPPTEWAISTVYNIINGRYEAYLPTIVTTNYDTEALIDRMTPRESHDSMTARATIDRLMEMCRGITLTGQSWRSR
;
A
#
# COMPACT_ATOMS: atom_id res chain seq x y z
N ARG A 1 -23.92 15.91 11.16
CA ARG A 1 -23.10 16.74 10.26
C ARG A 1 -21.67 16.22 10.09
N GLN A 2 -21.00 15.75 11.13
CA GLN A 2 -19.64 15.17 11.04
C GLN A 2 -19.57 13.91 10.16
N ARG A 3 -20.56 12.98 10.22
CA ARG A 3 -20.64 11.79 9.34
C ARG A 3 -20.80 12.13 7.85
N GLN A 4 -21.55 13.17 7.51
CA GLN A 4 -21.72 13.58 6.10
C GLN A 4 -20.49 14.29 5.52
N MET A 5 -19.72 14.99 6.36
CA MET A 5 -18.46 15.61 5.95
C MET A 5 -17.38 14.56 5.64
N CYS A 6 -17.23 13.51 6.49
CA CYS A 6 -16.34 12.38 6.22
C CYS A 6 -16.66 11.63 4.91
N ILE A 7 -17.93 11.46 4.55
CA ILE A 7 -18.32 10.77 3.32
C ILE A 7 -18.01 11.61 2.06
N ARG A 8 -18.17 12.93 2.12
CA ARG A 8 -17.78 13.84 1.04
C ARG A 8 -16.26 13.90 0.86
N ASP A 9 -15.51 13.95 1.95
CA ASP A 9 -14.04 13.93 1.91
C ASP A 9 -13.52 12.56 1.48
N SER A 10 -14.14 11.46 1.89
CA SER A 10 -13.82 10.11 1.40
C SER A 10 -14.05 9.97 -0.10
N LYS A 11 -15.17 10.48 -0.63
CA LYS A 11 -15.44 10.46 -2.07
C LYS A 11 -14.46 11.34 -2.86
N ARG A 12 -13.99 12.45 -2.29
CA ARG A 12 -12.94 13.28 -2.87
C ARG A 12 -11.60 12.58 -2.84
N ILE A 13 -11.24 11.94 -1.73
CA ILE A 13 -10.01 11.15 -1.58
C ILE A 13 -10.05 9.91 -2.48
N VAL A 14 -11.20 9.27 -2.67
CA VAL A 14 -11.40 8.14 -3.59
C VAL A 14 -11.29 8.58 -5.05
N GLY A 15 -11.85 9.71 -5.43
CA GLY A 15 -11.65 10.31 -6.77
C GLY A 15 -10.20 10.73 -7.02
N GLU A 16 -9.45 11.00 -5.95
CA GLU A 16 -8.03 11.34 -5.95
C GLU A 16 -7.11 10.14 -5.60
N SER A 17 -7.67 8.95 -5.32
CA SER A 17 -6.90 7.78 -4.87
C SER A 17 -5.93 7.22 -5.91
N GLY A 18 -5.89 7.79 -7.11
CA GLY A 18 -5.02 7.29 -8.18
C GLY A 18 -5.41 5.92 -8.73
N MET A 19 -6.48 5.31 -8.19
CA MET A 19 -7.03 4.06 -8.70
C MET A 19 -7.76 4.34 -10.01
N GLY A 20 -7.08 4.15 -11.14
CA GLY A 20 -7.74 4.13 -12.44
C GLY A 20 -8.87 3.08 -12.47
N ASP A 21 -9.83 3.24 -13.37
CA ASP A 21 -11.02 2.36 -13.54
C ASP A 21 -10.71 0.86 -13.50
N ARG A 22 -9.50 0.49 -13.93
CA ARG A 22 -9.00 -0.88 -13.92
C ARG A 22 -8.88 -1.47 -12.51
N PHE A 23 -8.58 -0.66 -11.50
CA PHE A 23 -8.50 -1.11 -10.10
C PHE A 23 -9.87 -1.15 -9.42
N LEU A 24 -10.76 -0.24 -9.79
CA LEU A 24 -12.12 -0.17 -9.22
C LEU A 24 -12.94 -1.44 -9.51
N ARG A 25 -12.64 -2.16 -10.59
CA ARG A 25 -13.30 -3.42 -10.97
C ARG A 25 -12.71 -4.66 -10.30
N ARG A 26 -11.61 -4.55 -9.55
CA ARG A 26 -10.95 -5.66 -8.88
C ARG A 26 -11.51 -5.86 -7.48
N THR A 27 -12.40 -6.82 -7.37
CA THR A 27 -13.08 -7.18 -6.12
C THR A 27 -12.79 -8.63 -5.75
N PHE A 28 -13.15 -9.05 -4.53
CA PHE A 28 -13.06 -10.44 -4.15
C PHE A 28 -13.95 -11.36 -4.99
N SER A 29 -15.07 -10.86 -5.53
CA SER A 29 -15.96 -11.62 -6.40
C SER A 29 -15.41 -11.82 -7.81
N THR A 30 -14.55 -10.91 -8.28
CA THR A 30 -13.90 -11.02 -9.60
C THR A 30 -12.54 -11.69 -9.53
N PHE A 31 -12.04 -12.04 -8.33
CA PHE A 31 -10.79 -12.77 -8.16
C PHE A 31 -10.98 -14.26 -8.47
N GLN A 32 -10.22 -14.77 -9.44
CA GLN A 32 -10.30 -16.17 -9.82
C GLN A 32 -9.52 -17.03 -8.82
N LEU A 33 -10.24 -17.89 -8.09
CA LEU A 33 -9.66 -18.79 -7.12
C LEU A 33 -9.06 -20.02 -7.80
N THR A 34 -7.89 -20.41 -7.33
CA THR A 34 -7.19 -21.66 -7.67
C THR A 34 -6.66 -22.30 -6.40
N ASP A 35 -6.21 -23.56 -6.48
CA ASP A 35 -5.59 -24.22 -5.33
C ASP A 35 -4.36 -23.48 -4.82
N ASP A 36 -3.57 -22.87 -5.71
CA ASP A 36 -2.36 -22.12 -5.37
C ASP A 36 -2.64 -20.80 -4.63
N ASN A 37 -3.77 -20.14 -4.93
CA ASN A 37 -4.04 -18.80 -4.41
C ASN A 37 -5.16 -18.74 -3.36
N LYS A 38 -5.93 -19.80 -3.14
CA LYS A 38 -7.10 -19.81 -2.24
C LYS A 38 -6.77 -19.42 -0.80
N ARG A 39 -5.59 -19.79 -0.29
CA ARG A 39 -5.13 -19.43 1.06
C ARG A 39 -4.83 -17.93 1.14
N ALA A 40 -4.16 -17.38 0.15
CA ALA A 40 -3.85 -15.95 0.06
C ALA A 40 -5.13 -15.10 -0.07
N ALA A 41 -6.07 -15.53 -0.92
CA ALA A 41 -7.36 -14.87 -1.07
C ALA A 41 -8.20 -14.89 0.22
N ALA A 42 -8.21 -16.04 0.93
CA ALA A 42 -8.91 -16.16 2.22
C ALA A 42 -8.26 -15.25 3.30
N ALA A 43 -6.92 -15.16 3.33
CA ALA A 43 -6.20 -14.28 4.25
C ALA A 43 -6.52 -12.80 3.96
N ALA A 44 -6.50 -12.40 2.69
CA ALA A 44 -6.84 -11.04 2.26
C ALA A 44 -8.30 -10.67 2.60
N ARG A 45 -9.23 -11.61 2.42
CA ARG A 45 -10.64 -11.39 2.77
C ARG A 45 -10.81 -11.23 4.29
N ARG A 46 -10.24 -12.12 5.11
CA ARG A 46 -10.27 -11.99 6.58
C ARG A 46 -9.65 -10.68 7.06
N TYR A 47 -8.57 -10.22 6.41
CA TYR A 47 -7.97 -8.93 6.71
C TYR A 47 -8.95 -7.78 6.45
N ALA A 48 -9.62 -7.77 5.30
CA ALA A 48 -10.59 -6.74 4.95
C ALA A 48 -11.80 -6.74 5.89
N GLU A 49 -12.34 -7.91 6.23
CA GLU A 49 -13.47 -8.07 7.14
C GLU A 49 -13.14 -7.67 8.58
N GLY A 50 -11.90 -7.92 9.03
CA GLY A 50 -11.43 -7.60 10.37
C GLY A 50 -10.71 -6.25 10.49
N PHE A 51 -10.77 -5.38 9.50
CA PHE A 51 -9.93 -4.18 9.39
C PHE A 51 -10.03 -3.22 10.58
N ASP A 52 -11.22 -3.06 11.18
CA ASP A 52 -11.40 -2.15 12.31
C ASP A 52 -10.57 -2.54 13.54
N ALA A 53 -10.31 -3.83 13.72
CA ALA A 53 -9.45 -4.33 14.79
C ALA A 53 -7.94 -4.07 14.51
N MET A 54 -7.58 -3.72 13.28
CA MET A 54 -6.20 -3.41 12.88
C MET A 54 -5.84 -1.93 13.11
N LEU A 55 -6.84 -1.08 13.31
CA LEU A 55 -6.61 0.34 13.57
C LEU A 55 -6.16 0.58 15.01
N PRO A 56 -5.26 1.56 15.24
CA PRO A 56 -4.86 1.95 16.58
C PRO A 56 -6.07 2.48 17.36
N GLN A 57 -6.19 2.04 18.62
CA GLN A 57 -7.29 2.43 19.51
C GLN A 57 -6.71 3.01 20.81
N PRO A 58 -7.23 4.16 21.29
CA PRO A 58 -6.78 4.73 22.56
C PRO A 58 -6.91 3.71 23.70
N GLY A 59 -5.83 3.53 24.47
CA GLY A 59 -5.83 2.64 25.63
C GLY A 59 -5.73 1.14 25.34
N ARG A 60 -5.60 0.73 24.07
CA ARG A 60 -5.30 -0.65 23.69
C ARG A 60 -3.80 -0.87 23.49
N GLN A 61 -3.36 -2.12 23.71
CA GLN A 61 -2.03 -2.56 23.28
C GLN A 61 -1.83 -2.31 21.79
N GLU A 62 -0.59 -2.08 21.39
CA GLU A 62 -0.17 -1.93 20.01
C GLU A 62 -0.78 -3.05 19.13
N PRO A 63 -1.31 -2.72 17.95
CA PRO A 63 -2.05 -3.70 17.13
C PRO A 63 -1.18 -4.82 16.56
N GLY A 64 0.12 -4.86 16.85
CA GLY A 64 1.06 -5.82 16.28
C GLY A 64 1.15 -5.67 14.76
N ARG A 65 1.31 -6.79 14.05
CA ARG A 65 1.36 -6.79 12.57
C ARG A 65 -0.01 -6.54 11.99
N ASN A 66 -0.29 -5.29 11.64
CA ASN A 66 -1.58 -4.83 11.14
C ASN A 66 -1.60 -4.50 9.64
N GLY A 67 -0.45 -4.55 8.96
CA GLY A 67 -0.33 -4.41 7.51
C GLY A 67 -0.25 -5.75 6.77
N LEU A 68 -0.12 -5.69 5.43
CA LEU A 68 0.13 -6.84 4.57
C LEU A 68 1.29 -6.58 3.61
N PHE A 69 2.20 -7.54 3.53
CA PHE A 69 3.26 -7.59 2.54
C PHE A 69 2.93 -8.72 1.55
N ILE A 70 2.50 -8.36 0.33
CA ILE A 70 2.02 -9.31 -0.68
C ILE A 70 3.09 -9.48 -1.75
N ALA A 71 3.78 -10.60 -1.74
CA ALA A 71 4.87 -10.91 -2.67
C ALA A 71 4.52 -12.07 -3.61
N GLY A 72 5.23 -12.15 -4.73
CA GLY A 72 5.13 -13.26 -5.67
C GLY A 72 5.39 -12.87 -7.12
N PRO A 73 5.48 -13.83 -8.05
CA PRO A 73 5.78 -13.57 -9.46
C PRO A 73 4.78 -12.61 -10.14
N PRO A 74 5.18 -11.96 -11.25
CA PRO A 74 4.26 -11.13 -12.04
C PRO A 74 3.03 -11.93 -12.52
N GLY A 75 1.87 -11.29 -12.52
CA GLY A 75 0.63 -11.90 -13.04
C GLY A 75 -0.10 -12.84 -12.07
N THR A 76 0.39 -13.08 -10.85
CA THR A 76 -0.24 -14.00 -9.88
C THR A 76 -1.45 -13.43 -9.14
N GLY A 77 -1.79 -12.14 -9.33
CA GLY A 77 -2.99 -11.53 -8.74
C GLY A 77 -2.74 -10.66 -7.50
N LYS A 78 -1.48 -10.31 -7.15
CA LYS A 78 -1.13 -9.45 -6.00
C LYS A 78 -1.90 -8.13 -6.01
N THR A 79 -1.76 -7.37 -7.09
CA THR A 79 -2.49 -6.11 -7.30
C THR A 79 -4.00 -6.29 -7.21
N HIS A 80 -4.54 -7.43 -7.70
CA HIS A 80 -5.97 -7.72 -7.60
C HIS A 80 -6.41 -7.88 -6.14
N LEU A 81 -5.69 -8.65 -5.34
CA LEU A 81 -6.03 -8.83 -3.93
C LEU A 81 -5.90 -7.53 -3.14
N ALA A 82 -4.84 -6.75 -3.35
CA ALA A 82 -4.66 -5.45 -2.71
C ALA A 82 -5.81 -4.49 -3.06
N ALA A 83 -6.19 -4.41 -4.34
CA ALA A 83 -7.32 -3.61 -4.81
C ALA A 83 -8.67 -4.14 -4.29
N ALA A 84 -8.84 -5.46 -4.16
CA ALA A 84 -10.06 -6.04 -3.61
C ALA A 84 -10.27 -5.67 -2.13
N ILE A 85 -9.20 -5.64 -1.33
CA ILE A 85 -9.23 -5.14 0.04
C ILE A 85 -9.62 -3.65 0.04
N ALA A 86 -8.94 -2.83 -0.77
CA ALA A 86 -9.22 -1.41 -0.87
C ALA A 86 -10.70 -1.15 -1.25
N ASN A 87 -11.22 -1.80 -2.29
CA ASN A 87 -12.60 -1.66 -2.74
C ASN A 87 -13.62 -2.11 -1.69
N HIS A 88 -13.31 -3.19 -0.96
CA HIS A 88 -14.17 -3.66 0.14
C HIS A 88 -14.31 -2.61 1.24
N LEU A 89 -13.20 -1.97 1.63
CA LEU A 89 -13.20 -0.93 2.67
C LEU A 89 -13.82 0.39 2.19
N ILE A 90 -13.56 0.77 0.93
CA ILE A 90 -14.19 1.93 0.30
C ILE A 90 -15.72 1.79 0.25
N ALA A 91 -16.23 0.60 -0.08
CA ALA A 91 -17.66 0.30 -0.07
C ALA A 91 -18.29 0.44 1.34
N GLN A 92 -17.48 0.29 2.40
CA GLN A 92 -17.88 0.54 3.79
C GLN A 92 -17.70 2.02 4.22
N GLY A 93 -17.31 2.91 3.30
CA GLY A 93 -17.06 4.33 3.59
C GLY A 93 -15.75 4.62 4.32
N LYS A 94 -14.81 3.67 4.35
CA LYS A 94 -13.52 3.87 5.00
C LYS A 94 -12.56 4.61 4.07
N PRO A 95 -11.77 5.57 4.59
CA PRO A 95 -10.77 6.26 3.79
C PRO A 95 -9.61 5.31 3.44
N VAL A 96 -9.36 5.14 2.16
CA VAL A 96 -8.29 4.30 1.61
C VAL A 96 -7.61 5.06 0.48
N ILE A 97 -6.28 5.04 0.47
CA ILE A 97 -5.48 5.44 -0.69
C ILE A 97 -4.84 4.18 -1.25
N CYS A 98 -4.98 3.98 -2.57
CA CYS A 98 -4.41 2.83 -3.27
C CYS A 98 -3.83 3.31 -4.60
N MET A 99 -2.53 3.22 -4.75
CA MET A 99 -1.81 3.66 -5.94
C MET A 99 -0.52 2.88 -6.13
N THR A 100 0.08 2.98 -7.31
CA THR A 100 1.41 2.43 -7.53
C THR A 100 2.46 3.30 -6.83
N MET A 101 3.63 2.73 -6.53
CA MET A 101 4.75 3.51 -5.97
C MET A 101 5.14 4.66 -6.90
N ILE A 102 5.14 4.43 -8.21
CA ILE A 102 5.49 5.45 -9.21
C ILE A 102 4.49 6.62 -9.13
N ASP A 103 3.18 6.35 -9.15
CA ASP A 103 2.14 7.38 -9.09
C ASP A 103 2.21 8.19 -7.78
N LEU A 104 2.54 7.51 -6.66
CA LEU A 104 2.70 8.14 -5.35
C LEU A 104 3.84 9.16 -5.39
N LEU A 105 5.01 8.77 -5.88
CA LEU A 105 6.18 9.64 -5.99
C LEU A 105 5.96 10.78 -6.98
N GLU A 106 5.33 10.51 -8.14
CA GLU A 106 4.98 11.55 -9.11
C GLU A 106 4.02 12.57 -8.53
N ARG A 107 3.03 12.13 -7.76
CA ARG A 107 2.07 13.04 -7.13
C ARG A 107 2.74 13.97 -6.13
N ILE A 108 3.72 13.48 -5.36
CA ILE A 108 4.52 14.32 -4.47
C ILE A 108 5.36 15.30 -5.29
N LYS A 109 6.03 14.87 -6.36
CA LYS A 109 6.81 15.75 -7.23
C LYS A 109 5.99 16.87 -7.86
N ARG A 110 4.75 16.61 -8.23
CA ARG A 110 3.86 17.63 -8.81
C ARG A 110 3.58 18.79 -7.85
N THR A 111 3.66 18.57 -6.52
CA THR A 111 3.47 19.67 -5.56
C THR A 111 4.57 20.72 -5.64
N TYR A 112 5.76 20.38 -6.13
CA TYR A 112 6.86 21.36 -6.32
C TYR A 112 6.61 22.38 -7.44
N SER A 113 5.77 22.02 -8.41
CA SER A 113 5.47 22.87 -9.58
C SER A 113 4.14 23.63 -9.46
N THR A 114 3.37 23.39 -8.39
CA THR A 114 2.02 23.99 -8.25
C THR A 114 2.06 25.06 -7.15
N THR A 115 1.80 26.33 -7.52
CA THR A 115 1.59 27.42 -6.57
C THR A 115 0.36 27.13 -5.73
N GLY A 116 0.56 26.70 -4.47
CA GLY A 116 -0.52 26.46 -3.51
C GLY A 116 -0.64 25.03 -2.96
N GLY A 117 0.11 24.05 -3.48
CA GLY A 117 0.18 22.71 -2.91
C GLY A 117 1.44 22.54 -2.03
N SER A 118 1.27 22.17 -0.77
CA SER A 118 2.41 21.86 0.09
C SER A 118 2.76 20.38 0.01
N GLU A 119 4.04 20.06 -0.24
CA GLU A 119 4.56 18.68 -0.12
C GLU A 119 4.18 18.08 1.23
N SER A 120 4.30 18.88 2.29
CA SER A 120 3.99 18.46 3.66
C SER A 120 2.53 18.00 3.81
N ASP A 121 1.59 18.62 3.10
CA ASP A 121 0.17 18.25 3.16
C ASP A 121 -0.08 16.91 2.47
N VAL A 122 0.55 16.67 1.31
CA VAL A 122 0.44 15.39 0.59
C VAL A 122 1.09 14.27 1.38
N LEU A 123 2.29 14.49 1.92
CA LEU A 123 2.95 13.54 2.80
C LEU A 123 2.13 13.25 4.05
N LYS A 124 1.53 14.26 4.65
CA LYS A 124 0.65 14.11 5.81
C LYS A 124 -0.54 13.21 5.49
N ILE A 125 -1.18 13.37 4.33
CA ILE A 125 -2.29 12.51 3.90
C ILE A 125 -1.85 11.04 3.82
N TYR A 126 -0.70 10.75 3.19
CA TYR A 126 -0.18 9.36 3.11
C TYR A 126 0.21 8.79 4.46
N LYS A 127 0.71 9.62 5.38
CA LYS A 127 1.07 9.19 6.74
C LYS A 127 -0.13 8.95 7.65
N THR A 128 -1.30 9.58 7.37
CA THR A 128 -2.43 9.58 8.31
C THR A 128 -3.68 8.86 7.79
N VAL A 129 -3.78 8.55 6.50
CA VAL A 129 -4.92 7.79 5.97
C VAL A 129 -5.03 6.43 6.67
N PRO A 130 -6.22 5.98 7.08
CA PRO A 130 -6.42 4.70 7.78
C PRO A 130 -5.80 3.51 7.06
N LEU A 131 -5.95 3.39 5.75
CA LEU A 131 -5.24 2.40 4.94
C LEU A 131 -4.52 3.04 3.77
N LEU A 132 -3.23 2.76 3.65
CA LEU A 132 -2.41 3.06 2.47
C LEU A 132 -2.05 1.75 1.77
N VAL A 133 -2.38 1.66 0.49
CA VAL A 133 -1.97 0.55 -0.40
C VAL A 133 -0.97 1.08 -1.41
N ILE A 134 0.24 0.54 -1.39
CA ILE A 134 1.32 0.85 -2.32
C ILE A 134 1.56 -0.35 -3.21
N ASP A 135 1.12 -0.26 -4.46
CA ASP A 135 1.26 -1.35 -5.42
C ASP A 135 2.62 -1.27 -6.15
N ASP A 136 3.19 -2.44 -6.42
CA ASP A 136 4.39 -2.62 -7.22
C ASP A 136 5.65 -1.88 -6.70
N ILE A 137 5.92 -1.92 -5.38
CA ILE A 137 7.15 -1.36 -4.79
C ILE A 137 8.41 -2.05 -5.36
N GLY A 138 9.46 -1.26 -5.62
CA GLY A 138 10.72 -1.72 -6.22
C GLY A 138 10.75 -1.60 -7.75
N LYS A 139 9.75 -0.94 -8.36
CA LYS A 139 9.74 -0.63 -9.80
C LYS A 139 10.14 0.81 -10.13
N GLU A 140 10.11 1.66 -9.14
CA GLU A 140 10.54 3.05 -9.24
C GLU A 140 12.06 3.17 -9.48
N PRO A 141 12.52 4.25 -10.13
CA PRO A 141 13.94 4.54 -10.19
C PRO A 141 14.51 4.75 -8.77
N PRO A 142 15.58 4.03 -8.39
CA PRO A 142 16.16 4.10 -7.06
C PRO A 142 17.02 5.36 -6.90
N THR A 143 16.39 6.51 -6.67
CA THR A 143 17.05 7.77 -6.34
C THR A 143 17.03 8.02 -4.83
N GLU A 144 18.00 8.79 -4.30
CA GLU A 144 18.03 9.15 -2.88
C GLU A 144 16.77 9.84 -2.42
N TRP A 145 16.22 10.73 -3.26
CA TRP A 145 14.94 11.38 -2.98
C TRP A 145 13.79 10.38 -2.88
N ALA A 146 13.70 9.43 -3.82
CA ALA A 146 12.63 8.44 -3.83
C ALA A 146 12.66 7.57 -2.58
N ILE A 147 13.83 7.01 -2.24
CA ILE A 147 13.94 6.12 -1.08
C ILE A 147 13.75 6.87 0.24
N SER A 148 14.25 8.09 0.37
CA SER A 148 14.04 8.93 1.56
C SER A 148 12.58 9.30 1.74
N THR A 149 11.88 9.59 0.64
CA THR A 149 10.44 9.88 0.65
C THR A 149 9.62 8.66 1.08
N VAL A 150 9.92 7.50 0.51
CA VAL A 150 9.27 6.22 0.87
C VAL A 150 9.51 5.90 2.34
N TYR A 151 10.77 5.98 2.80
CA TYR A 151 11.13 5.78 4.19
C TYR A 151 10.32 6.70 5.11
N ASN A 152 10.23 7.99 4.78
CA ASN A 152 9.52 8.98 5.57
C ASN A 152 8.02 8.65 5.72
N ILE A 153 7.39 8.14 4.66
CA ILE A 153 5.99 7.71 4.68
C ILE A 153 5.84 6.43 5.53
N ILE A 154 6.64 5.41 5.26
CA ILE A 154 6.56 4.12 5.97
C ILE A 154 6.88 4.28 7.45
N ASN A 155 7.95 5.05 7.78
CA ASN A 155 8.31 5.32 9.16
C ASN A 155 7.19 6.05 9.92
N GLY A 156 6.61 7.10 9.33
CA GLY A 156 5.50 7.81 9.97
C GLY A 156 4.26 6.93 10.20
N ARG A 157 3.99 5.98 9.32
CA ARG A 157 2.90 5.01 9.49
C ARG A 157 3.23 3.93 10.51
N TYR A 158 4.49 3.47 10.53
CA TYR A 158 5.01 2.54 11.53
C TYR A 158 4.85 3.12 12.94
N GLU A 159 5.32 4.34 13.18
CA GLU A 159 5.20 5.04 14.47
C GLU A 159 3.75 5.30 14.89
N ALA A 160 2.86 5.51 13.92
CA ALA A 160 1.43 5.73 14.16
C ALA A 160 0.61 4.43 14.20
N TYR A 161 1.25 3.26 14.07
CA TYR A 161 0.57 1.95 13.99
C TYR A 161 -0.52 1.89 12.92
N LEU A 162 -0.32 2.55 11.78
CA LEU A 162 -1.32 2.61 10.72
C LEU A 162 -1.14 1.49 9.69
N PRO A 163 -2.21 0.73 9.40
CA PRO A 163 -2.18 -0.36 8.43
C PRO A 163 -1.66 0.05 7.06
N THR A 164 -0.69 -0.69 6.55
CA THR A 164 -0.10 -0.47 5.22
C THR A 164 -0.10 -1.77 4.45
N ILE A 165 -0.53 -1.73 3.19
CA ILE A 165 -0.43 -2.87 2.27
C ILE A 165 0.59 -2.52 1.21
N VAL A 166 1.56 -3.39 1.00
CA VAL A 166 2.50 -3.28 -0.12
C VAL A 166 2.44 -4.52 -1.00
N THR A 167 2.62 -4.35 -2.30
CA THR A 167 2.80 -5.47 -3.22
C THR A 167 4.14 -5.36 -3.92
N THR A 168 4.77 -6.50 -4.19
CA THR A 168 6.06 -6.57 -4.86
C THR A 168 6.23 -7.85 -5.66
N ASN A 169 7.09 -7.83 -6.68
CA ASN A 169 7.51 -9.01 -7.41
C ASN A 169 8.79 -9.64 -6.87
N TYR A 170 9.41 -8.99 -5.89
CA TYR A 170 10.73 -9.32 -5.39
C TYR A 170 10.65 -9.96 -4.01
N ASP A 171 11.61 -10.80 -3.67
CA ASP A 171 11.89 -11.17 -2.29
C ASP A 171 12.54 -9.98 -1.54
N THR A 172 12.76 -10.15 -0.25
CA THR A 172 13.24 -9.06 0.61
C THR A 172 14.61 -8.53 0.19
N GLU A 173 15.56 -9.40 -0.13
CA GLU A 173 16.93 -9.00 -0.50
C GLU A 173 16.95 -8.33 -1.88
N ALA A 174 16.26 -8.91 -2.86
CA ALA A 174 16.14 -8.31 -4.19
C ALA A 174 15.40 -6.96 -4.13
N LEU A 175 14.45 -6.80 -3.21
CA LEU A 175 13.75 -5.53 -3.03
C LEU A 175 14.66 -4.45 -2.43
N ILE A 176 15.48 -4.81 -1.43
CA ILE A 176 16.51 -3.89 -0.87
C ILE A 176 17.47 -3.43 -1.98
N ASP A 177 17.99 -4.37 -2.76
CA ASP A 177 18.89 -4.06 -3.87
C ASP A 177 18.23 -3.13 -4.90
N ARG A 178 16.98 -3.40 -5.25
CA ARG A 178 16.18 -2.58 -6.17
C ARG A 178 15.91 -1.17 -5.67
N MET A 179 15.76 -1.00 -4.37
CA MET A 179 15.49 0.29 -3.73
C MET A 179 16.77 1.04 -3.35
N THR A 180 17.94 0.40 -3.44
CA THR A 180 19.23 1.04 -3.17
C THR A 180 19.59 2.03 -4.28
N PRO A 181 19.87 3.31 -3.96
CA PRO A 181 20.27 4.31 -4.94
C PRO A 181 21.55 3.91 -5.67
N ARG A 182 21.54 4.04 -6.99
CA ARG A 182 22.69 3.64 -7.82
C ARG A 182 23.91 4.54 -7.67
N GLU A 183 23.70 5.80 -7.28
CA GLU A 183 24.75 6.80 -7.17
C GLU A 183 25.56 6.63 -5.88
N SER A 184 24.88 6.49 -4.75
CA SER A 184 25.53 6.35 -3.44
C SER A 184 25.87 4.90 -3.07
N HIS A 185 25.19 3.93 -3.68
CA HIS A 185 25.23 2.51 -3.26
C HIS A 185 24.92 2.29 -1.78
N ASP A 186 24.30 3.28 -1.11
CA ASP A 186 23.92 3.18 0.30
C ASP A 186 22.58 2.48 0.45
N SER A 187 22.61 1.26 0.97
CA SER A 187 21.43 0.45 1.22
C SER A 187 20.78 0.68 2.58
N MET A 188 21.32 1.52 3.46
CA MET A 188 20.83 1.67 4.84
C MET A 188 19.37 2.10 4.89
N THR A 189 18.99 3.12 4.13
CA THR A 189 17.60 3.62 4.10
C THR A 189 16.65 2.58 3.48
N ALA A 190 17.09 1.86 2.45
CA ALA A 190 16.34 0.77 1.84
C ALA A 190 16.10 -0.36 2.86
N ARG A 191 17.15 -0.82 3.55
CA ARG A 191 17.05 -1.84 4.62
C ARG A 191 16.12 -1.39 5.72
N ALA A 192 16.31 -0.19 6.25
CA ALA A 192 15.45 0.35 7.30
C ALA A 192 13.97 0.43 6.89
N THR A 193 13.68 0.75 5.63
CA THR A 193 12.31 0.75 5.08
C THR A 193 11.71 -0.66 5.08
N ILE A 194 12.47 -1.63 4.59
CA ILE A 194 12.02 -3.03 4.51
C ILE A 194 11.87 -3.65 5.90
N ASP A 195 12.79 -3.37 6.83
CA ASP A 195 12.70 -3.86 8.20
C ASP A 195 11.39 -3.41 8.86
N ARG A 196 11.00 -2.13 8.73
CA ARG A 196 9.72 -1.64 9.22
C ARG A 196 8.52 -2.32 8.57
N LEU A 197 8.57 -2.54 7.25
CA LEU A 197 7.51 -3.26 6.53
C LEU A 197 7.40 -4.71 7.03
N MET A 198 8.51 -5.39 7.27
CA MET A 198 8.52 -6.75 7.79
C MET A 198 8.02 -6.84 9.24
N GLU A 199 8.28 -5.82 10.04
CA GLU A 199 7.79 -5.75 11.41
C GLU A 199 6.29 -5.46 11.48
N MET A 200 5.79 -4.48 10.70
CA MET A 200 4.39 -4.06 10.74
C MET A 200 3.45 -4.87 9.86
N CYS A 201 3.95 -5.66 8.90
CA CYS A 201 3.12 -6.40 7.95
C CYS A 201 3.18 -7.92 8.15
N ARG A 202 2.05 -8.57 7.86
CA ARG A 202 1.97 -10.03 7.69
C ARG A 202 2.27 -10.38 6.24
N GLY A 203 3.12 -11.37 6.02
CA GLY A 203 3.45 -11.83 4.67
C GLY A 203 2.32 -12.65 4.04
N ILE A 204 2.01 -12.34 2.78
CA ILE A 204 1.19 -13.18 1.90
C ILE A 204 2.00 -13.45 0.64
N THR A 205 2.28 -14.72 0.35
CA THR A 205 2.96 -15.11 -0.87
C THR A 205 1.95 -15.68 -1.86
N LEU A 206 1.90 -15.09 -3.05
CA LEU A 206 1.15 -15.64 -4.18
C LEU A 206 2.09 -16.43 -5.07
N THR A 207 1.74 -17.69 -5.28
CA THR A 207 2.42 -18.62 -6.19
C THR A 207 1.51 -18.92 -7.38
N GLY A 208 2.00 -19.68 -8.35
CA GLY A 208 1.23 -20.12 -9.51
C GLY A 208 1.57 -19.39 -10.80
N GLN A 209 0.85 -19.74 -11.86
CA GLN A 209 1.09 -19.22 -13.20
C GLN A 209 0.52 -17.80 -13.39
N SER A 210 1.14 -17.06 -14.31
CA SER A 210 0.66 -15.73 -14.70
C SER A 210 -0.70 -15.79 -15.40
N TRP A 211 -1.66 -15.00 -14.92
CA TRP A 211 -2.96 -14.79 -15.58
C TRP A 211 -2.88 -13.89 -16.82
N ARG A 212 -1.71 -13.30 -17.10
CA ARG A 212 -1.50 -12.44 -18.27
C ARG A 212 -1.16 -13.23 -19.53
N SER A 213 -0.84 -14.51 -19.38
CA SER A 213 -0.44 -15.44 -20.45
C SER A 213 -1.58 -16.37 -20.89
N ARG A 214 -2.81 -16.09 -20.47
CA ARG A 214 -4.00 -16.84 -20.85
C ARG A 214 -4.89 -16.08 -21.80
#